data_0b57cff9a4f6a0d7bbda36b3ffb722ea
#
_entry.id   0b57cff9a4f6a0d7bbda36b3ffb722ea
#
_cell.length_a   1.000
_cell.length_b   1.000
_cell.length_c   1.000
_cell.angle_alpha   90.00
_cell.angle_beta   90.00
_cell.angle_gamma   90.00
#
_symmetry.space_group_name_H-M   'P 1'
#
loop_
_entity.id
_entity.type
_entity.pdbx_description
1 polymer ?
#
loop_
_entity_poly.entity_id
_entity_poly.type
_entity_poly.pdbx_seq_one_letter_code
_entity_poly.pdbx_strand_id
1 'polypeptide(L)'
;MTDRPTPARTAVVLGGSHSGMLAARALADVADRVVVVERDALPAAPGPRKGLPQARHAHMLWSGGARAMEELLPGITGALRDAGANRLPVTTDVVALGTRGWFRRWAESHHVILAGRDLLDATVRARVLADPRIEVVERAEAVGLTGTDAAVTGVRIRPCEGPERILTADLVVDASGRGSQAARWLTALGLPPAERREVDAGLAYASRLYLAPAAARDGFPVVNVQPDRRDGGPGRAGFLLPIEEGRWIVTLCGTRGGRPSPENDDFVRFAREDLRHPVIGELLERAEPLSDVAFTRTTVNRRHFYERMPVWPRNFAVLGDALAAFNPVYGHGLAVAAQSALLLRDTLRRHGWAAPGLSRLIQKAVSRPVGAAWDLAIGQDVFYPGATEQGPTLRDRLVTAYVDRLMYTATGNGRIARRVTDVTSLERGAGVLLTPSVMVAAAVGPLRPALSGPPLTAEERKAAGLDTWLRAVVPPPVP
;
A
#
# COMPACT_ATOMS: atom_id res chain seq x y z
N MET A 1 2.34 6.65 51.51
CA MET A 1 2.43 7.21 50.14
C MET A 1 1.06 6.95 49.51
N THR A 2 0.24 7.97 49.42
CA THR A 2 -1.08 7.87 48.76
C THR A 2 -0.86 7.74 47.28
N ASP A 3 -1.19 6.56 46.75
CA ASP A 3 -1.20 6.26 45.30
C ASP A 3 -2.20 7.26 44.63
N ARG A 4 -1.69 8.33 44.06
CA ARG A 4 -2.54 9.23 43.25
C ARG A 4 -2.91 8.44 41.99
N PRO A 5 -4.20 8.27 41.71
CA PRO A 5 -4.63 7.61 40.51
C PRO A 5 -3.95 8.28 39.29
N THR A 6 -3.27 7.52 38.46
CA THR A 6 -2.73 8.03 37.22
C THR A 6 -3.85 8.61 36.39
N PRO A 7 -3.75 9.86 35.92
CA PRO A 7 -4.84 10.48 35.16
C PRO A 7 -5.12 9.65 33.89
N ALA A 8 -6.42 9.46 33.61
CA ALA A 8 -6.88 8.71 32.46
C ALA A 8 -6.32 9.32 31.16
N ARG A 9 -5.72 8.49 30.30
CA ARG A 9 -5.10 8.89 29.04
C ARG A 9 -6.09 8.86 27.90
N THR A 10 -6.25 10.00 27.21
CA THR A 10 -7.10 10.12 26.03
C THR A 10 -6.24 10.35 24.77
N ALA A 11 -6.44 9.53 23.76
CA ALA A 11 -5.87 9.72 22.43
C ALA A 11 -6.96 10.10 21.42
N VAL A 12 -6.63 10.97 20.47
CA VAL A 12 -7.51 11.33 19.35
C VAL A 12 -6.82 10.94 18.04
N VAL A 13 -7.55 10.22 17.19
CA VAL A 13 -7.09 9.79 15.85
C VAL A 13 -7.92 10.51 14.79
N LEU A 14 -7.28 11.17 13.85
CA LEU A 14 -7.93 11.86 12.75
C LEU A 14 -7.98 10.96 11.51
N GLY A 15 -9.19 10.61 11.07
CA GLY A 15 -9.49 9.71 9.97
C GLY A 15 -9.82 8.28 10.42
N GLY A 16 -10.94 7.75 9.98
CA GLY A 16 -11.49 6.42 10.29
C GLY A 16 -11.31 5.40 9.14
N SER A 17 -10.28 5.57 8.31
CA SER A 17 -9.89 4.58 7.29
C SER A 17 -8.86 3.59 7.86
N HIS A 18 -8.30 2.73 7.03
CA HIS A 18 -7.41 1.64 7.44
C HIS A 18 -6.29 2.08 8.40
N SER A 19 -5.55 3.15 8.07
CA SER A 19 -4.47 3.67 8.93
C SER A 19 -4.99 4.16 10.28
N GLY A 20 -6.13 4.87 10.28
CA GLY A 20 -6.70 5.42 11.51
C GLY A 20 -7.31 4.34 12.40
N MET A 21 -7.99 3.35 11.82
CA MET A 21 -8.53 2.22 12.59
C MET A 21 -7.41 1.41 13.24
N LEU A 22 -6.32 1.11 12.53
CA LEU A 22 -5.18 0.41 13.11
C LEU A 22 -4.44 1.26 14.15
N ALA A 23 -4.34 2.57 13.96
CA ALA A 23 -3.79 3.48 14.96
C ALA A 23 -4.67 3.52 16.22
N ALA A 24 -6.00 3.56 16.07
CA ALA A 24 -6.94 3.51 17.20
C ALA A 24 -6.78 2.21 17.97
N ARG A 25 -6.69 1.07 17.30
CA ARG A 25 -6.45 -0.22 17.94
C ARG A 25 -5.11 -0.25 18.68
N ALA A 26 -4.07 0.26 18.06
CA ALA A 26 -2.73 0.35 18.68
C ALA A 26 -2.74 1.21 19.95
N LEU A 27 -3.50 2.32 19.94
CA LEU A 27 -3.63 3.24 21.07
C LEU A 27 -4.50 2.68 22.17
N ALA A 28 -5.54 1.90 21.86
CA ALA A 28 -6.38 1.25 22.87
C ALA A 28 -5.60 0.28 23.77
N ASP A 29 -4.46 -0.22 23.33
CA ASP A 29 -3.56 -1.04 24.16
C ASP A 29 -2.77 -0.25 25.22
N VAL A 30 -2.77 1.08 25.14
CA VAL A 30 -1.90 1.95 25.96
C VAL A 30 -2.60 3.22 26.47
N ALA A 31 -3.81 3.49 26.04
CA ALA A 31 -4.66 4.60 26.46
C ALA A 31 -5.97 4.08 27.06
N ASP A 32 -6.59 4.86 27.93
CA ASP A 32 -7.88 4.52 28.56
C ASP A 32 -9.07 4.83 27.64
N ARG A 33 -8.91 5.81 26.76
CA ARG A 33 -9.92 6.24 25.80
C ARG A 33 -9.28 6.64 24.47
N VAL A 34 -9.86 6.20 23.36
CA VAL A 34 -9.46 6.58 21.99
C VAL A 34 -10.67 7.12 21.25
N VAL A 35 -10.55 8.33 20.71
CA VAL A 35 -11.61 8.97 19.91
C VAL A 35 -11.13 9.07 18.46
N VAL A 36 -11.84 8.41 17.56
CA VAL A 36 -11.60 8.52 16.11
C VAL A 36 -12.51 9.60 15.54
N VAL A 37 -11.96 10.59 14.87
CA VAL A 37 -12.73 11.64 14.18
C VAL A 37 -12.77 11.30 12.70
N GLU A 38 -13.96 11.06 12.15
CA GLU A 38 -14.17 10.70 10.75
C GLU A 38 -15.18 11.64 10.07
N ARG A 39 -14.81 12.16 8.91
CA ARG A 39 -15.66 13.10 8.14
C ARG A 39 -16.87 12.44 7.49
N ASP A 40 -16.77 11.15 7.14
CA ASP A 40 -17.85 10.38 6.54
C ASP A 40 -18.67 9.67 7.62
N ALA A 41 -19.88 9.23 7.28
CA ALA A 41 -20.54 8.17 8.01
C ALA A 41 -19.87 6.83 7.68
N LEU A 42 -19.60 6.01 8.68
CA LEU A 42 -19.03 4.68 8.49
C LEU A 42 -20.14 3.67 8.13
N PRO A 43 -20.03 2.95 7.02
CA PRO A 43 -21.04 1.95 6.66
C PRO A 43 -21.01 0.78 7.65
N ALA A 44 -22.20 0.27 8.02
CA ALA A 44 -22.33 -0.88 8.92
C ALA A 44 -21.86 -2.20 8.29
N ALA A 45 -21.92 -2.32 6.96
CA ALA A 45 -21.51 -3.49 6.17
C ALA A 45 -20.42 -3.09 5.16
N PRO A 46 -19.80 -4.07 4.45
CA PRO A 46 -18.93 -3.74 3.32
C PRO A 46 -19.66 -2.88 2.28
N GLY A 47 -19.07 -1.76 1.91
CA GLY A 47 -19.68 -0.83 0.97
C GLY A 47 -18.82 0.40 0.71
N PRO A 48 -19.08 1.10 -0.42
CA PRO A 48 -18.28 2.22 -0.85
C PRO A 48 -18.40 3.42 0.09
N ARG A 49 -17.29 4.14 0.25
CA ARG A 49 -17.22 5.39 1.03
C ARG A 49 -16.84 6.54 0.12
N LYS A 50 -17.53 7.68 0.26
CA LYS A 50 -17.26 8.90 -0.52
C LYS A 50 -15.80 9.37 -0.35
N GLY A 51 -15.26 9.30 0.85
CA GLY A 51 -13.89 9.69 1.18
C GLY A 51 -12.80 8.71 0.75
N LEU A 52 -13.14 7.57 0.16
CA LEU A 52 -12.21 6.52 -0.28
C LEU A 52 -12.37 6.17 -1.77
N PRO A 53 -12.22 7.10 -2.71
CA PRO A 53 -12.37 6.82 -4.13
C PRO A 53 -11.41 5.75 -4.64
N GLN A 54 -10.24 5.60 -4.00
CA GLN A 54 -9.25 4.57 -4.30
C GLN A 54 -9.74 3.13 -3.97
N ALA A 55 -10.80 2.94 -3.20
CA ALA A 55 -11.35 1.63 -2.88
C ALA A 55 -11.79 0.83 -4.12
N ARG A 56 -12.06 1.51 -5.24
CA ARG A 56 -12.44 0.89 -6.52
C ARG A 56 -11.27 0.30 -7.31
N HIS A 57 -10.03 0.44 -6.82
CA HIS A 57 -8.84 -0.10 -7.47
C HIS A 57 -8.33 -1.35 -6.75
N ALA A 58 -7.40 -2.08 -7.39
CA ALA A 58 -6.78 -3.26 -6.81
C ALA A 58 -6.01 -2.91 -5.53
N HIS A 59 -6.21 -3.71 -4.49
CA HIS A 59 -5.50 -3.62 -3.23
C HIS A 59 -4.94 -4.98 -2.86
N MET A 60 -3.76 -4.97 -2.23
CA MET A 60 -3.15 -6.18 -1.69
C MET A 60 -2.51 -5.87 -0.34
N LEU A 61 -2.64 -6.80 0.59
CA LEU A 61 -1.97 -6.73 1.88
C LEU A 61 -0.81 -7.72 1.89
N TRP A 62 0.38 -7.19 1.75
CA TRP A 62 1.62 -7.97 1.78
C TRP A 62 1.86 -8.62 3.14
N SER A 63 2.55 -9.77 3.16
CA SER A 63 2.77 -10.58 4.37
C SER A 63 3.43 -9.81 5.52
N GLY A 64 4.32 -8.85 5.27
CA GLY A 64 4.87 -8.00 6.32
C GLY A 64 3.82 -7.11 7.00
N GLY A 65 2.86 -6.61 6.22
CA GLY A 65 1.70 -5.87 6.75
C GLY A 65 0.68 -6.78 7.42
N ALA A 66 0.42 -7.96 6.85
CA ALA A 66 -0.50 -8.95 7.42
C ALA A 66 -0.04 -9.42 8.80
N ARG A 67 1.25 -9.65 8.99
CA ARG A 67 1.83 -9.98 10.31
C ARG A 67 1.67 -8.86 11.33
N ALA A 68 1.95 -7.61 10.91
CA ALA A 68 1.78 -6.46 11.80
C ALA A 68 0.30 -6.27 12.18
N MET A 69 -0.61 -6.49 11.25
CA MET A 69 -2.04 -6.41 11.49
C MET A 69 -2.53 -7.55 12.40
N GLU A 70 -2.03 -8.78 12.23
CA GLU A 70 -2.33 -9.92 13.09
C GLU A 70 -1.85 -9.69 14.53
N GLU A 71 -0.71 -9.02 14.72
CA GLU A 71 -0.20 -8.67 16.06
C GLU A 71 -1.03 -7.58 16.74
N LEU A 72 -1.62 -6.66 15.99
CA LEU A 72 -2.54 -5.62 16.50
C LEU A 72 -3.95 -6.17 16.76
N LEU A 73 -4.41 -7.08 15.91
CA LEU A 73 -5.75 -7.63 15.87
C LEU A 73 -5.67 -9.16 15.74
N PRO A 74 -5.37 -9.90 16.82
CA PRO A 74 -5.23 -11.36 16.78
C PRO A 74 -6.46 -12.02 16.15
N GLY A 75 -6.23 -12.92 15.18
CA GLY A 75 -7.26 -13.62 14.42
C GLY A 75 -7.85 -12.86 13.23
N ILE A 76 -7.31 -11.68 12.90
CA ILE A 76 -7.82 -10.86 11.78
C ILE A 76 -7.61 -11.55 10.42
N THR A 77 -6.49 -12.26 10.24
CA THR A 77 -6.22 -13.00 8.99
C THR A 77 -7.25 -14.11 8.78
N GLY A 78 -7.64 -14.81 9.86
CA GLY A 78 -8.73 -15.78 9.86
C GLY A 78 -10.06 -15.12 9.50
N ALA A 79 -10.42 -14.03 10.18
CA ALA A 79 -11.66 -13.30 9.93
C ALA A 79 -11.78 -12.78 8.48
N LEU A 80 -10.68 -12.29 7.91
CA LEU A 80 -10.64 -11.86 6.50
C LEU A 80 -10.90 -13.05 5.56
N ARG A 81 -10.27 -14.20 5.80
CA ARG A 81 -10.49 -15.41 5.00
C ARG A 81 -11.92 -15.91 5.13
N ASP A 82 -12.46 -15.95 6.33
CA ASP A 82 -13.83 -16.37 6.60
C ASP A 82 -14.87 -15.43 5.95
N ALA A 83 -14.49 -14.15 5.77
CA ALA A 83 -15.26 -13.17 5.00
C ALA A 83 -15.08 -13.31 3.47
N GLY A 84 -14.20 -14.20 2.99
CA GLY A 84 -13.98 -14.49 1.57
C GLY A 84 -12.67 -13.95 0.97
N ALA A 85 -11.81 -13.29 1.76
CA ALA A 85 -10.53 -12.83 1.25
C ALA A 85 -9.61 -14.00 0.86
N ASN A 86 -8.92 -13.87 -0.28
CA ASN A 86 -7.97 -14.87 -0.77
C ASN A 86 -6.58 -14.65 -0.11
N ARG A 87 -5.99 -15.72 0.41
CA ARG A 87 -4.60 -15.75 0.83
C ARG A 87 -3.78 -16.56 -0.18
N LEU A 88 -2.94 -15.88 -0.95
CA LEU A 88 -2.15 -16.51 -2.00
C LEU A 88 -0.64 -16.48 -1.66
N PRO A 89 0.08 -17.60 -1.84
CA PRO A 89 1.54 -17.66 -1.77
C PRO A 89 2.17 -16.85 -2.91
N VAL A 90 3.00 -15.85 -2.60
CA VAL A 90 3.55 -14.92 -3.61
C VAL A 90 4.48 -15.63 -4.58
N THR A 91 5.36 -16.50 -4.10
CA THR A 91 6.33 -17.16 -4.97
C THR A 91 5.75 -18.33 -5.78
N THR A 92 4.56 -18.83 -5.40
CA THR A 92 3.88 -19.94 -6.04
C THR A 92 2.74 -19.48 -6.95
N ASP A 93 1.89 -18.54 -6.47
CA ASP A 93 0.62 -18.20 -7.13
C ASP A 93 0.61 -16.77 -7.70
N VAL A 94 1.78 -16.29 -8.12
CA VAL A 94 1.90 -15.04 -8.88
C VAL A 94 2.59 -15.31 -10.21
N VAL A 95 1.90 -15.01 -11.28
CA VAL A 95 2.38 -14.99 -12.65
C VAL A 95 2.82 -13.58 -12.97
N ALA A 96 4.13 -13.31 -12.93
CA ALA A 96 4.64 -11.96 -13.08
C ALA A 96 5.62 -11.82 -14.22
N LEU A 97 5.36 -10.87 -15.12
CA LEU A 97 6.31 -10.35 -16.08
C LEU A 97 6.97 -9.10 -15.47
N GLY A 98 8.19 -9.25 -15.00
CA GLY A 98 9.01 -8.14 -14.56
C GLY A 98 9.77 -7.45 -15.68
N THR A 99 10.60 -6.47 -15.36
CA THR A 99 11.40 -5.71 -16.34
C THR A 99 12.32 -6.60 -17.19
N ARG A 100 12.76 -7.74 -16.68
CA ARG A 100 13.75 -8.63 -17.31
C ARG A 100 13.18 -9.99 -17.76
N GLY A 101 11.89 -10.19 -17.75
CA GLY A 101 11.23 -11.42 -18.18
C GLY A 101 10.29 -12.00 -17.13
N TRP A 102 9.75 -13.17 -17.45
CA TRP A 102 8.84 -13.90 -16.57
C TRP A 102 9.57 -14.50 -15.38
N PHE A 103 8.99 -14.30 -14.18
CA PHE A 103 9.45 -14.99 -12.98
C PHE A 103 8.99 -16.43 -12.99
N ARG A 104 9.88 -17.35 -12.59
CA ARG A 104 9.50 -18.73 -12.30
C ARG A 104 8.72 -18.80 -11.00
N ARG A 105 7.85 -19.77 -10.91
CA ARG A 105 7.21 -20.14 -9.65
C ARG A 105 8.18 -20.94 -8.80
N TRP A 106 8.23 -20.63 -7.52
CA TRP A 106 9.10 -21.26 -6.53
C TRP A 106 8.27 -21.76 -5.36
N ALA A 107 8.85 -22.57 -4.47
CA ALA A 107 8.21 -22.99 -3.25
C ALA A 107 7.75 -21.78 -2.41
N GLU A 108 6.64 -21.94 -1.70
CA GLU A 108 6.04 -20.89 -0.87
C GLU A 108 7.05 -20.26 0.09
N SER A 109 7.11 -18.95 0.14
CA SER A 109 7.95 -18.21 1.09
C SER A 109 7.26 -17.03 1.74
N HIS A 110 6.33 -16.38 1.05
CA HIS A 110 5.58 -15.20 1.46
C HIS A 110 4.15 -15.33 0.97
N HIS A 111 3.26 -14.51 1.51
CA HIS A 111 1.87 -14.49 1.06
C HIS A 111 1.36 -13.06 0.88
N VAL A 112 0.26 -12.96 0.17
CA VAL A 112 -0.52 -11.74 0.03
C VAL A 112 -1.97 -12.07 0.35
N ILE A 113 -2.66 -11.13 1.03
CA ILE A 113 -4.11 -11.20 1.24
C ILE A 113 -4.75 -10.25 0.24
N LEU A 114 -5.69 -10.78 -0.53
CA LEU A 114 -6.41 -10.11 -1.60
C LEU A 114 -7.90 -10.08 -1.26
N ALA A 115 -8.45 -8.90 -1.28
CA ALA A 115 -9.89 -8.66 -1.09
C ALA A 115 -10.28 -7.32 -1.71
N GLY A 116 -11.54 -7.14 -2.01
CA GLY A 116 -12.10 -5.84 -2.25
C GLY A 116 -11.86 -4.92 -1.04
N ARG A 117 -11.57 -3.66 -1.29
CA ARG A 117 -11.24 -2.72 -0.22
C ARG A 117 -12.39 -2.57 0.78
N ASP A 118 -13.62 -2.62 0.31
CA ASP A 118 -14.82 -2.50 1.14
C ASP A 118 -14.92 -3.64 2.15
N LEU A 119 -14.63 -4.88 1.74
CA LEU A 119 -14.59 -6.05 2.61
C LEU A 119 -13.48 -5.93 3.64
N LEU A 120 -12.26 -5.59 3.20
CA LEU A 120 -11.10 -5.44 4.08
C LEU A 120 -11.36 -4.36 5.14
N ASP A 121 -11.82 -3.16 4.73
CA ASP A 121 -12.09 -2.05 5.65
C ASP A 121 -13.24 -2.39 6.63
N ALA A 122 -14.30 -3.06 6.18
CA ALA A 122 -15.41 -3.47 7.04
C ALA A 122 -14.97 -4.48 8.10
N THR A 123 -14.20 -5.51 7.69
CA THR A 123 -13.70 -6.54 8.61
C THR A 123 -12.76 -5.96 9.67
N VAL A 124 -11.81 -5.12 9.26
CA VAL A 124 -10.90 -4.43 10.18
C VAL A 124 -11.67 -3.51 11.13
N ARG A 125 -12.58 -2.69 10.60
CA ARG A 125 -13.39 -1.76 11.39
C ARG A 125 -14.24 -2.49 12.43
N ALA A 126 -14.93 -3.56 12.07
CA ALA A 126 -15.75 -4.34 12.98
C ALA A 126 -14.91 -4.88 14.16
N ARG A 127 -13.71 -5.38 13.88
CA ARG A 127 -12.79 -5.90 14.90
C ARG A 127 -12.21 -4.79 15.79
N VAL A 128 -11.94 -3.61 15.24
CA VAL A 128 -11.42 -2.46 15.99
C VAL A 128 -12.49 -1.87 16.90
N LEU A 129 -13.71 -1.67 16.39
CA LEU A 129 -14.80 -1.06 17.13
C LEU A 129 -15.48 -2.01 18.13
N ALA A 130 -15.10 -3.27 18.16
CA ALA A 130 -15.47 -4.18 19.26
C ALA A 130 -14.78 -3.85 20.60
N ASP A 131 -13.72 -3.02 20.58
CA ASP A 131 -13.07 -2.54 21.80
C ASP A 131 -13.86 -1.33 22.37
N PRO A 132 -14.46 -1.40 23.56
CA PRO A 132 -15.31 -0.35 24.12
C PRO A 132 -14.55 0.96 24.45
N ARG A 133 -13.23 0.93 24.45
CA ARG A 133 -12.40 2.14 24.67
C ARG A 133 -12.30 3.00 23.41
N ILE A 134 -12.73 2.48 22.23
CA ILE A 134 -12.65 3.18 20.95
C ILE A 134 -14.03 3.73 20.57
N GLU A 135 -14.12 5.05 20.53
CA GLU A 135 -15.32 5.77 20.11
C GLU A 135 -15.09 6.43 18.75
N VAL A 136 -16.14 6.55 17.92
CA VAL A 136 -16.07 7.26 16.65
C VAL A 136 -16.96 8.48 16.67
N VAL A 137 -16.42 9.64 16.34
CA VAL A 137 -17.15 10.86 16.03
C VAL A 137 -17.25 10.95 14.51
N GLU A 138 -18.34 10.43 13.97
CA GLU A 138 -18.64 10.45 12.55
C GLU A 138 -19.14 11.83 12.08
N ARG A 139 -19.10 12.06 10.76
CA ARG A 139 -19.55 13.29 10.12
C ARG A 139 -18.94 14.54 10.75
N ALA A 140 -17.66 14.45 11.13
CA ALA A 140 -16.93 15.53 11.75
C ALA A 140 -15.55 15.72 11.09
N GLU A 141 -15.26 16.95 10.71
CA GLU A 141 -14.00 17.33 10.10
C GLU A 141 -13.04 17.90 11.15
N ALA A 142 -11.78 17.45 11.16
CA ALA A 142 -10.72 18.11 11.91
C ALA A 142 -10.30 19.39 11.17
N VAL A 143 -10.43 20.55 11.83
CA VAL A 143 -10.19 21.86 11.22
C VAL A 143 -8.96 22.59 11.77
N GLY A 144 -8.34 22.08 12.83
CA GLY A 144 -7.10 22.65 13.38
C GLY A 144 -6.64 21.93 14.64
N LEU A 145 -5.36 22.04 14.94
CA LEU A 145 -4.77 21.63 16.21
C LEU A 145 -4.94 22.75 17.25
N THR A 146 -4.99 22.38 18.52
CA THR A 146 -4.90 23.32 19.66
C THR A 146 -3.58 23.09 20.40
N GLY A 147 -3.04 24.14 21.01
CA GLY A 147 -1.76 24.10 21.71
C GLY A 147 -0.79 25.16 21.22
N THR A 148 0.50 24.84 21.29
CA THR A 148 1.61 25.72 20.88
C THR A 148 2.62 24.92 20.04
N ASP A 149 3.69 25.56 19.58
CA ASP A 149 4.84 24.92 18.94
C ASP A 149 5.51 23.84 19.81
N ALA A 150 5.42 24.00 21.14
CA ALA A 150 5.99 23.06 22.11
C ALA A 150 5.10 21.82 22.36
N ALA A 151 3.77 21.96 22.29
CA ALA A 151 2.86 20.86 22.59
C ALA A 151 1.48 21.06 21.96
N VAL A 152 0.96 19.99 21.36
CA VAL A 152 -0.45 19.87 20.97
C VAL A 152 -1.25 19.44 22.21
N THR A 153 -2.39 20.08 22.44
CA THR A 153 -3.30 19.81 23.58
C THR A 153 -4.63 19.21 23.12
N GLY A 154 -4.87 19.14 21.82
CA GLY A 154 -6.10 18.61 21.27
C GLY A 154 -6.32 19.00 19.81
N VAL A 155 -7.54 18.81 19.36
CA VAL A 155 -7.98 19.11 17.99
C VAL A 155 -9.32 19.83 18.01
N ARG A 156 -9.47 20.85 17.16
CA ARG A 156 -10.75 21.50 16.88
C ARG A 156 -11.45 20.74 15.76
N ILE A 157 -12.65 20.31 16.02
CA ILE A 157 -13.49 19.59 15.07
C ILE A 157 -14.74 20.40 14.74
N ARG A 158 -15.21 20.23 13.49
CA ARG A 158 -16.47 20.77 12.98
C ARG A 158 -17.38 19.60 12.62
N PRO A 159 -18.38 19.28 13.46
CA PRO A 159 -19.42 18.34 13.09
C PRO A 159 -20.24 18.88 11.89
N CYS A 160 -20.86 17.99 11.10
CA CYS A 160 -21.81 18.40 10.05
C CYS A 160 -23.03 19.13 10.66
N GLU A 161 -23.39 18.78 11.90
CA GLU A 161 -24.47 19.39 12.65
C GLU A 161 -23.94 19.89 13.99
N GLY A 162 -24.21 21.15 14.31
CA GLY A 162 -23.80 21.80 15.54
C GLY A 162 -22.52 22.64 15.44
N PRO A 163 -22.10 23.26 16.56
CA PRO A 163 -20.95 24.17 16.59
C PRO A 163 -19.62 23.41 16.56
N GLU A 164 -18.57 24.14 16.17
CA GLU A 164 -17.20 23.67 16.38
C GLU A 164 -16.94 23.42 17.87
N ARG A 165 -16.19 22.35 18.15
CA ARG A 165 -15.78 22.02 19.52
C ARG A 165 -14.33 21.51 19.55
N ILE A 166 -13.72 21.56 20.72
CA ILE A 166 -12.38 21.07 20.97
C ILE A 166 -12.46 19.70 21.63
N LEU A 167 -11.71 18.74 21.10
CA LEU A 167 -11.39 17.48 21.76
C LEU A 167 -10.00 17.61 22.37
N THR A 168 -9.90 17.62 23.69
CA THR A 168 -8.61 17.58 24.40
C THR A 168 -8.02 16.18 24.33
N ALA A 169 -6.69 16.08 24.23
CA ALA A 169 -6.02 14.79 24.10
C ALA A 169 -4.60 14.84 24.67
N ASP A 170 -4.15 13.71 25.23
CA ASP A 170 -2.75 13.45 25.60
C ASP A 170 -1.90 13.10 24.39
N LEU A 171 -2.53 12.65 23.30
CA LEU A 171 -1.88 12.41 22.01
C LEU A 171 -2.90 12.57 20.87
N VAL A 172 -2.57 13.36 19.88
CA VAL A 172 -3.30 13.46 18.61
C VAL A 172 -2.50 12.75 17.52
N VAL A 173 -3.14 11.85 16.79
CA VAL A 173 -2.55 11.11 15.68
C VAL A 173 -3.28 11.47 14.40
N ASP A 174 -2.59 12.10 13.46
CA ASP A 174 -3.14 12.39 12.14
C ASP A 174 -2.93 11.19 11.19
N ALA A 175 -4.02 10.52 10.87
CA ALA A 175 -4.14 9.46 9.89
C ALA A 175 -5.19 9.81 8.80
N SER A 176 -5.42 11.11 8.56
CA SER A 176 -6.47 11.64 7.67
C SER A 176 -6.18 11.45 6.17
N GLY A 177 -5.06 10.80 5.82
CA GLY A 177 -4.73 10.40 4.47
C GLY A 177 -4.17 11.54 3.60
N ARG A 178 -4.32 11.39 2.26
CA ARG A 178 -3.77 12.34 1.26
C ARG A 178 -4.22 13.79 1.44
N GLY A 179 -5.38 14.00 2.06
CA GLY A 179 -5.95 15.31 2.35
C GLY A 179 -5.48 15.96 3.65
N SER A 180 -4.54 15.34 4.37
CA SER A 180 -4.01 15.84 5.64
C SER A 180 -3.60 17.32 5.57
N GLN A 181 -3.99 18.04 6.60
CA GLN A 181 -3.63 19.44 6.81
C GLN A 181 -2.53 19.61 7.88
N ALA A 182 -1.91 18.51 8.32
CA ALA A 182 -0.91 18.53 9.39
C ALA A 182 0.19 19.58 9.16
N ALA A 183 0.75 19.64 7.95
CA ALA A 183 1.80 20.63 7.62
C ALA A 183 1.33 22.06 7.83
N ARG A 184 0.10 22.40 7.41
CA ARG A 184 -0.50 23.73 7.60
C ARG A 184 -0.77 24.02 9.08
N TRP A 185 -1.28 23.03 9.82
CA TRP A 185 -1.58 23.19 11.23
C TRP A 185 -0.31 23.39 12.06
N LEU A 186 0.76 22.64 11.76
CA LEU A 186 2.06 22.80 12.43
C LEU A 186 2.64 24.20 12.18
N THR A 187 2.56 24.70 10.94
CA THR A 187 2.96 26.09 10.63
C THR A 187 2.12 27.12 11.37
N ALA A 188 0.80 26.90 11.49
CA ALA A 188 -0.09 27.78 12.25
C ALA A 188 0.22 27.79 13.77
N LEU A 189 0.83 26.73 14.31
CA LEU A 189 1.33 26.68 15.69
C LEU A 189 2.75 27.32 15.85
N GLY A 190 3.34 27.84 14.77
CA GLY A 190 4.65 28.50 14.81
C GLY A 190 5.83 27.58 14.48
N LEU A 191 5.60 26.32 14.06
CA LEU A 191 6.68 25.43 13.67
C LEU A 191 7.21 25.72 12.26
N PRO A 192 8.48 25.45 11.97
CA PRO A 192 9.03 25.59 10.63
C PRO A 192 8.35 24.60 9.67
N PRO A 193 8.28 24.92 8.37
CA PRO A 193 7.72 24.00 7.38
C PRO A 193 8.51 22.70 7.29
N ALA A 194 7.82 21.58 7.19
CA ALA A 194 8.45 20.28 6.95
C ALA A 194 9.01 20.19 5.52
N GLU A 195 10.19 19.58 5.36
CA GLU A 195 10.68 19.17 4.05
C GLU A 195 9.62 18.30 3.36
N ARG A 196 9.33 18.59 2.09
CA ARG A 196 8.38 17.83 1.26
C ARG A 196 9.07 17.43 -0.03
N ARG A 197 8.87 16.18 -0.45
CA ARG A 197 9.30 15.68 -1.74
C ARG A 197 8.12 15.09 -2.50
N GLU A 198 8.06 15.39 -3.78
CA GLU A 198 7.09 14.81 -4.73
C GLU A 198 7.81 14.17 -5.91
N VAL A 199 7.23 13.08 -6.39
CA VAL A 199 7.64 12.41 -7.64
C VAL A 199 6.37 12.10 -8.41
N ASP A 200 6.18 12.72 -9.57
CA ASP A 200 4.99 12.63 -10.40
C ASP A 200 5.31 12.06 -11.79
N ALA A 201 5.23 10.76 -11.94
CA ALA A 201 5.31 10.09 -13.23
C ALA A 201 4.07 10.34 -14.12
N GLY A 202 3.09 11.11 -13.64
CA GLY A 202 1.84 11.38 -14.35
C GLY A 202 0.98 10.14 -14.55
N LEU A 203 1.04 9.20 -13.62
CA LEU A 203 0.33 7.94 -13.70
C LEU A 203 -1.18 8.12 -13.62
N ALA A 204 -1.93 7.27 -14.34
CA ALA A 204 -3.37 7.12 -14.18
C ALA A 204 -3.72 5.64 -14.04
N TYR A 205 -4.85 5.38 -13.39
CA TYR A 205 -5.40 4.05 -13.18
C TYR A 205 -6.80 3.95 -13.75
N ALA A 206 -7.05 2.84 -14.44
CA ALA A 206 -8.37 2.35 -14.79
C ALA A 206 -8.55 0.98 -14.12
N SER A 207 -9.65 0.77 -13.41
CA SER A 207 -9.94 -0.53 -12.78
C SER A 207 -11.36 -0.95 -13.07
N ARG A 208 -11.56 -2.27 -13.24
CA ARG A 208 -12.86 -2.86 -13.51
C ARG A 208 -12.98 -4.21 -12.78
N LEU A 209 -14.19 -4.51 -12.30
CA LEU A 209 -14.53 -5.80 -11.72
C LEU A 209 -15.02 -6.76 -12.80
N TYR A 210 -14.63 -8.01 -12.69
CA TYR A 210 -15.05 -9.11 -13.56
C TYR A 210 -15.47 -10.31 -12.73
N LEU A 211 -16.45 -11.06 -13.19
CA LEU A 211 -16.72 -12.42 -12.74
C LEU A 211 -15.77 -13.36 -13.50
N ALA A 212 -14.98 -14.12 -12.78
CA ALA A 212 -14.08 -15.09 -13.38
C ALA A 212 -14.84 -16.22 -14.09
N PRO A 213 -14.28 -16.85 -15.13
CA PRO A 213 -14.79 -18.12 -15.66
C PRO A 213 -15.01 -19.14 -14.53
N ALA A 214 -16.08 -19.91 -14.59
CA ALA A 214 -16.52 -20.75 -13.47
C ALA A 214 -15.41 -21.64 -12.90
N ALA A 215 -14.56 -22.22 -13.74
CA ALA A 215 -13.43 -23.06 -13.31
C ALA A 215 -12.24 -22.28 -12.76
N ALA A 216 -12.19 -20.94 -12.95
CA ALA A 216 -11.11 -20.06 -12.49
C ALA A 216 -11.52 -19.19 -11.28
N ARG A 217 -12.69 -19.42 -10.69
CA ARG A 217 -13.18 -18.65 -9.54
C ARG A 217 -12.40 -18.95 -8.27
N ASP A 218 -11.92 -20.17 -8.15
CA ASP A 218 -11.16 -20.60 -6.98
C ASP A 218 -9.72 -20.92 -7.38
N GLY A 219 -8.76 -20.43 -6.60
CA GLY A 219 -7.35 -20.79 -6.73
C GLY A 219 -6.64 -20.22 -7.96
N PHE A 220 -7.22 -19.25 -8.69
CA PHE A 220 -6.54 -18.63 -9.83
C PHE A 220 -5.41 -17.71 -9.33
N PRO A 221 -4.23 -17.68 -10.01
CA PRO A 221 -3.11 -16.86 -9.58
C PRO A 221 -3.32 -15.37 -9.83
N VAL A 222 -2.57 -14.54 -9.12
CA VAL A 222 -2.36 -13.14 -9.51
C VAL A 222 -1.62 -13.11 -10.85
N VAL A 223 -2.07 -12.25 -11.77
CA VAL A 223 -1.33 -11.98 -13.01
C VAL A 223 -0.88 -10.53 -13.01
N ASN A 224 0.41 -10.32 -13.19
CA ASN A 224 1.05 -9.01 -13.17
C ASN A 224 1.94 -8.82 -14.39
N VAL A 225 1.69 -7.79 -15.18
CA VAL A 225 2.51 -7.37 -16.31
C VAL A 225 3.08 -5.99 -16.01
N GLN A 226 4.40 -5.91 -15.78
CA GLN A 226 5.10 -4.66 -15.48
C GLN A 226 5.73 -4.03 -16.72
N PRO A 227 5.90 -2.69 -16.76
CA PRO A 227 6.59 -2.02 -17.84
C PRO A 227 8.09 -2.34 -17.85
N ASP A 228 8.72 -2.16 -18.98
CA ASP A 228 10.18 -2.03 -19.08
C ASP A 228 10.55 -0.59 -19.45
N ARG A 229 11.05 0.16 -18.49
CA ARG A 229 11.44 1.56 -18.72
C ARG A 229 12.58 1.73 -19.74
N ARG A 230 13.32 0.67 -20.03
CA ARG A 230 14.42 0.70 -21.02
C ARG A 230 13.92 0.83 -22.46
N ASP A 231 12.66 0.49 -22.70
CA ASP A 231 12.02 0.64 -24.01
C ASP A 231 11.83 2.12 -24.40
N GLY A 232 12.13 3.06 -23.47
CA GLY A 232 12.04 4.51 -23.71
C GLY A 232 10.63 5.05 -23.84
N GLY A 233 9.62 4.19 -23.79
CA GLY A 233 8.20 4.52 -23.86
C GLY A 233 7.58 4.81 -22.50
N PRO A 234 6.28 5.18 -22.48
CA PRO A 234 5.53 5.32 -21.25
C PRO A 234 5.42 3.98 -20.54
N GLY A 235 5.48 4.01 -19.20
CA GLY A 235 5.31 2.82 -18.38
C GLY A 235 3.83 2.40 -18.36
N ARG A 236 3.53 1.21 -18.90
CA ARG A 236 2.19 0.61 -18.86
C ARG A 236 2.24 -0.70 -18.11
N ALA A 237 1.34 -0.87 -17.13
CA ALA A 237 1.25 -2.08 -16.33
C ALA A 237 -0.20 -2.55 -16.19
N GLY A 238 -0.35 -3.84 -15.91
CA GLY A 238 -1.64 -4.45 -15.64
C GLY A 238 -1.54 -5.46 -14.50
N PHE A 239 -2.59 -5.49 -13.68
CA PHE A 239 -2.73 -6.39 -12.53
C PHE A 239 -4.11 -7.03 -12.56
N LEU A 240 -4.17 -8.34 -12.49
CA LEU A 240 -5.39 -9.11 -12.27
C LEU A 240 -5.25 -9.78 -10.91
N LEU A 241 -6.14 -9.43 -9.97
CA LEU A 241 -6.16 -9.98 -8.62
C LEU A 241 -7.47 -10.74 -8.39
N PRO A 242 -7.42 -12.04 -8.09
CA PRO A 242 -8.60 -12.77 -7.62
C PRO A 242 -8.98 -12.28 -6.21
N ILE A 243 -10.23 -11.90 -6.06
CA ILE A 243 -10.82 -11.43 -4.80
C ILE A 243 -12.01 -12.30 -4.41
N GLU A 244 -12.71 -11.95 -3.35
CA GLU A 244 -13.90 -12.68 -2.86
C GLU A 244 -14.95 -12.89 -3.94
N GLU A 245 -15.83 -13.87 -3.75
CA GLU A 245 -16.98 -14.23 -4.61
C GLU A 245 -16.63 -14.64 -6.04
N GLY A 246 -15.42 -15.20 -6.23
CA GLY A 246 -14.95 -15.61 -7.56
C GLY A 246 -14.76 -14.46 -8.54
N ARG A 247 -14.55 -13.25 -8.02
CA ARG A 247 -14.33 -12.05 -8.82
C ARG A 247 -12.86 -11.79 -9.07
N TRP A 248 -12.57 -11.15 -10.17
CA TRP A 248 -11.29 -10.55 -10.48
C TRP A 248 -11.41 -9.02 -10.45
N ILE A 249 -10.57 -8.36 -9.69
CA ILE A 249 -10.34 -6.92 -9.86
C ILE A 249 -9.13 -6.72 -10.78
N VAL A 250 -9.34 -6.03 -11.88
CA VAL A 250 -8.29 -5.73 -12.84
C VAL A 250 -7.98 -4.25 -12.82
N THR A 251 -6.71 -3.92 -12.64
CA THR A 251 -6.22 -2.54 -12.66
C THR A 251 -5.19 -2.40 -13.76
N LEU A 252 -5.45 -1.50 -14.69
CA LEU A 252 -4.53 -1.06 -15.73
C LEU A 252 -3.99 0.30 -15.36
N CYS A 253 -2.72 0.54 -15.59
CA CYS A 253 -2.12 1.83 -15.32
C CYS A 253 -1.09 2.22 -16.37
N GLY A 254 -0.87 3.53 -16.47
CA GLY A 254 0.11 4.07 -17.38
C GLY A 254 0.61 5.44 -16.97
N THR A 255 1.90 5.69 -17.18
CA THR A 255 2.53 6.99 -16.92
C THR A 255 2.13 8.01 -17.99
N ARG A 256 2.63 9.22 -17.87
CA ARG A 256 2.37 10.30 -18.84
C ARG A 256 2.63 9.84 -20.28
N GLY A 257 1.65 10.00 -21.16
CA GLY A 257 1.70 9.53 -22.55
C GLY A 257 1.28 8.08 -22.79
N GLY A 258 1.06 7.27 -21.72
CA GLY A 258 0.64 5.86 -21.81
C GLY A 258 -0.56 5.52 -20.93
N ARG A 259 -1.36 6.50 -20.57
CA ARG A 259 -2.51 6.32 -19.66
C ARG A 259 -3.61 5.48 -20.30
N PRO A 260 -4.25 4.58 -19.54
CA PRO A 260 -5.47 3.92 -20.00
C PRO A 260 -6.61 4.93 -20.18
N SER A 261 -7.57 4.58 -21.02
CA SER A 261 -8.82 5.32 -21.20
C SER A 261 -9.77 5.09 -20.02
N PRO A 262 -10.64 6.05 -19.66
CA PRO A 262 -11.75 5.82 -18.74
C PRO A 262 -12.93 5.03 -19.36
N GLU A 263 -12.92 4.82 -20.69
CA GLU A 263 -14.02 4.20 -21.42
C GLU A 263 -14.01 2.68 -21.27
N ASN A 264 -15.20 2.09 -21.10
CA ASN A 264 -15.37 0.65 -20.91
C ASN A 264 -14.86 -0.19 -22.09
N ASP A 265 -15.08 0.29 -23.32
CA ASP A 265 -14.75 -0.42 -24.56
C ASP A 265 -13.23 -0.46 -24.80
N ASP A 266 -12.51 0.52 -24.31
CA ASP A 266 -11.05 0.60 -24.43
C ASP A 266 -10.30 -0.29 -23.44
N PHE A 267 -10.95 -0.74 -22.37
CA PHE A 267 -10.28 -1.41 -21.24
C PHE A 267 -9.61 -2.72 -21.65
N VAL A 268 -10.32 -3.61 -22.34
CA VAL A 268 -9.77 -4.90 -22.81
C VAL A 268 -8.75 -4.68 -23.91
N ARG A 269 -9.00 -3.73 -24.83
CA ARG A 269 -8.05 -3.37 -25.89
C ARG A 269 -6.73 -2.92 -25.29
N PHE A 270 -6.71 -2.01 -24.32
CA PHE A 270 -5.49 -1.57 -23.63
C PHE A 270 -4.75 -2.75 -22.98
N ALA A 271 -5.48 -3.66 -22.30
CA ALA A 271 -4.88 -4.83 -21.65
C ALA A 271 -4.24 -5.78 -22.65
N ARG A 272 -4.73 -5.86 -23.90
CA ARG A 272 -4.27 -6.75 -24.95
C ARG A 272 -3.16 -6.16 -25.82
N GLU A 273 -3.29 -4.88 -26.18
CA GLU A 273 -2.45 -4.26 -27.21
C GLU A 273 -1.38 -3.33 -26.63
N ASP A 274 -1.67 -2.68 -25.49
CA ASP A 274 -0.80 -1.65 -24.92
C ASP A 274 0.13 -2.16 -23.82
N LEU A 275 -0.18 -3.30 -23.18
CA LEU A 275 0.72 -3.97 -22.25
C LEU A 275 1.82 -4.73 -22.98
N ARG A 276 2.95 -4.95 -22.32
CA ARG A 276 4.08 -5.73 -22.88
C ARG A 276 3.74 -7.18 -23.20
N HIS A 277 2.62 -7.70 -22.68
CA HIS A 277 2.14 -9.04 -22.95
C HIS A 277 0.61 -9.08 -22.86
N PRO A 278 -0.09 -9.73 -23.82
CA PRO A 278 -1.55 -9.70 -23.92
C PRO A 278 -2.30 -10.57 -22.90
N VAL A 279 -1.61 -11.33 -22.04
CA VAL A 279 -2.22 -12.35 -21.16
C VAL A 279 -3.40 -11.83 -20.35
N ILE A 280 -3.34 -10.59 -19.83
CA ILE A 280 -4.47 -10.03 -19.07
C ILE A 280 -5.66 -9.78 -20.00
N GLY A 281 -5.44 -9.20 -21.18
CA GLY A 281 -6.50 -8.97 -22.17
C GLY A 281 -7.17 -10.27 -22.61
N GLU A 282 -6.39 -11.31 -22.87
CA GLU A 282 -6.91 -12.64 -23.23
C GLU A 282 -7.72 -13.30 -22.13
N LEU A 283 -7.35 -13.12 -20.87
CA LEU A 283 -8.14 -13.57 -19.72
C LEU A 283 -9.47 -12.81 -19.62
N LEU A 284 -9.46 -11.50 -19.90
CA LEU A 284 -10.64 -10.64 -19.82
C LEU A 284 -11.67 -10.92 -20.92
N GLU A 285 -11.24 -11.36 -22.10
CA GLU A 285 -12.18 -11.77 -23.18
C GLU A 285 -13.10 -12.91 -22.78
N ARG A 286 -12.78 -13.66 -21.72
CA ARG A 286 -13.52 -14.82 -21.20
C ARG A 286 -14.20 -14.57 -19.86
N ALA A 287 -13.98 -13.40 -19.28
CA ALA A 287 -14.56 -12.99 -18.01
C ALA A 287 -15.72 -12.02 -18.23
N GLU A 288 -16.73 -12.09 -17.40
CA GLU A 288 -17.91 -11.21 -17.48
C GLU A 288 -17.64 -9.88 -16.73
N PRO A 289 -17.77 -8.71 -17.37
CA PRO A 289 -17.63 -7.44 -16.67
C PRO A 289 -18.78 -7.18 -15.71
N LEU A 290 -18.46 -6.85 -14.45
CA LEU A 290 -19.46 -6.60 -13.39
C LEU A 290 -19.62 -5.11 -13.06
N SER A 291 -18.76 -4.24 -13.56
CA SER A 291 -18.81 -2.81 -13.25
C SER A 291 -18.37 -1.96 -14.44
N ASP A 292 -18.64 -0.67 -14.38
CA ASP A 292 -17.98 0.32 -15.22
C ASP A 292 -16.53 0.51 -14.78
N VAL A 293 -15.74 1.14 -15.64
CA VAL A 293 -14.34 1.50 -15.36
C VAL A 293 -14.27 2.61 -14.31
N ALA A 294 -13.62 2.31 -13.20
CA ALA A 294 -13.22 3.32 -12.22
C ALA A 294 -11.88 3.93 -12.62
N PHE A 295 -11.82 5.25 -12.76
CA PHE A 295 -10.64 5.96 -13.24
C PHE A 295 -10.11 6.97 -12.24
N THR A 296 -8.78 7.06 -12.07
CA THR A 296 -8.13 8.06 -11.22
C THR A 296 -6.81 8.56 -11.78
N ARG A 297 -6.48 9.83 -11.49
CA ARG A 297 -5.20 10.50 -11.79
C ARG A 297 -4.49 11.00 -10.54
N THR A 298 -5.03 10.76 -9.36
CA THR A 298 -4.46 11.24 -8.09
C THR A 298 -3.41 10.25 -7.58
N THR A 299 -2.25 10.22 -8.21
CA THR A 299 -1.24 9.16 -8.06
C THR A 299 0.16 9.64 -7.69
N VAL A 300 0.34 10.95 -7.51
CA VAL A 300 1.64 11.55 -7.14
C VAL A 300 2.18 10.93 -5.86
N ASN A 301 3.43 10.44 -5.92
CA ASN A 301 4.17 10.11 -4.70
C ASN A 301 4.51 11.39 -3.96
N ARG A 302 4.07 11.49 -2.70
CA ARG A 302 4.34 12.66 -1.86
C ARG A 302 4.73 12.20 -0.46
N ARG A 303 5.83 12.73 0.07
CA ARG A 303 6.30 12.47 1.43
C ARG A 303 6.65 13.77 2.14
N HIS A 304 6.20 13.90 3.38
CA HIS A 304 6.65 14.89 4.33
C HIS A 304 7.68 14.26 5.27
N PHE A 305 8.84 14.90 5.44
CA PHE A 305 9.91 14.38 6.30
C PHE A 305 9.80 14.97 7.72
N TYR A 306 8.66 14.74 8.37
CA TYR A 306 8.39 15.21 9.74
C TYR A 306 9.44 14.73 10.75
N GLU A 307 10.02 13.55 10.54
CA GLU A 307 11.08 13.00 11.37
C GLU A 307 12.39 13.79 11.32
N ARG A 308 12.55 14.66 10.32
CA ARG A 308 13.72 15.52 10.12
C ARG A 308 13.54 16.94 10.65
N MET A 309 12.34 17.31 11.05
CA MET A 309 12.07 18.66 11.56
C MET A 309 12.96 18.95 12.78
N PRO A 310 13.57 20.13 12.90
CA PRO A 310 14.45 20.47 14.03
C PRO A 310 13.68 20.50 15.35
N VAL A 311 12.42 20.97 15.31
CA VAL A 311 11.48 20.98 16.43
C VAL A 311 10.26 20.13 16.07
N TRP A 312 9.79 19.30 17.02
CA TRP A 312 8.58 18.52 16.89
C TRP A 312 7.73 18.69 18.16
N PRO A 313 6.43 19.02 18.05
CA PRO A 313 5.60 19.26 19.20
C PRO A 313 5.36 17.99 20.00
N ARG A 314 5.23 18.11 21.31
CA ARG A 314 4.76 17.00 22.13
C ARG A 314 3.31 16.66 21.76
N ASN A 315 2.92 15.42 22.04
CA ASN A 315 1.54 14.94 21.91
C ASN A 315 0.97 14.95 20.48
N PHE A 316 1.85 14.86 19.47
CA PHE A 316 1.43 14.80 18.07
C PHE A 316 2.25 13.77 17.28
N ALA A 317 1.57 13.04 16.38
CA ALA A 317 2.18 12.14 15.41
C ALA A 317 1.37 12.11 14.11
N VAL A 318 2.04 11.76 12.99
CA VAL A 318 1.43 11.66 11.65
C VAL A 318 1.73 10.28 11.07
N LEU A 319 0.70 9.60 10.54
CA LEU A 319 0.79 8.24 10.01
C LEU A 319 0.13 8.10 8.62
N GLY A 320 0.40 6.96 7.98
CA GLY A 320 -0.23 6.59 6.71
C GLY A 320 -0.02 7.62 5.59
N ASP A 321 -1.01 7.79 4.72
CA ASP A 321 -0.94 8.71 3.58
C ASP A 321 -0.85 10.20 4.00
N ALA A 322 -1.12 10.53 5.25
CA ALA A 322 -0.86 11.85 5.81
C ALA A 322 0.65 12.14 5.95
N LEU A 323 1.45 11.11 6.20
CA LEU A 323 2.91 11.18 6.24
C LEU A 323 3.50 10.98 4.84
N ALA A 324 3.09 9.92 4.13
CA ALA A 324 3.53 9.65 2.77
C ALA A 324 2.46 8.94 1.96
N ALA A 325 2.05 9.57 0.88
CA ALA A 325 1.13 9.01 -0.08
C ALA A 325 1.92 8.42 -1.25
N PHE A 326 1.77 7.13 -1.46
CA PHE A 326 2.45 6.41 -2.53
C PHE A 326 1.60 6.30 -3.79
N ASN A 327 2.27 6.12 -4.90
CA ASN A 327 1.69 5.58 -6.10
C ASN A 327 1.12 4.17 -5.79
N PRO A 328 -0.19 3.93 -6.02
CA PRO A 328 -0.83 2.66 -5.65
C PRO A 328 -0.27 1.41 -6.33
N VAL A 329 0.43 1.53 -7.45
CA VAL A 329 0.95 0.41 -8.26
C VAL A 329 1.79 -0.60 -7.45
N TYR A 330 2.41 -0.16 -6.38
CA TYR A 330 3.28 -1.01 -5.55
C TYR A 330 2.53 -1.74 -4.43
N GLY A 331 1.27 -1.35 -4.14
CA GLY A 331 0.41 -2.00 -3.16
C GLY A 331 0.89 -1.93 -1.71
N HIS A 332 1.79 -1.01 -1.35
CA HIS A 332 2.43 -0.98 -0.03
C HIS A 332 1.63 -0.25 1.05
N GLY A 333 0.65 0.59 0.68
CA GLY A 333 -0.03 1.49 1.61
C GLY A 333 -0.66 0.78 2.83
N LEU A 334 -1.32 -0.36 2.62
CA LEU A 334 -1.94 -1.14 3.71
C LEU A 334 -0.89 -1.71 4.67
N ALA A 335 0.21 -2.26 4.13
CA ALA A 335 1.28 -2.84 4.93
C ALA A 335 2.03 -1.79 5.75
N VAL A 336 2.33 -0.63 5.14
CA VAL A 336 2.95 0.52 5.83
C VAL A 336 2.06 1.03 6.96
N ALA A 337 0.75 1.12 6.74
CA ALA A 337 -0.21 1.54 7.76
C ALA A 337 -0.18 0.60 8.97
N ALA A 338 -0.23 -0.72 8.74
CA ALA A 338 -0.20 -1.72 9.80
C ALA A 338 1.13 -1.69 10.58
N GLN A 339 2.27 -1.65 9.88
CA GLN A 339 3.58 -1.58 10.52
C GLN A 339 3.77 -0.27 11.30
N SER A 340 3.29 0.87 10.77
CA SER A 340 3.36 2.14 11.47
C SER A 340 2.52 2.16 12.74
N ALA A 341 1.30 1.60 12.71
CA ALA A 341 0.43 1.48 13.87
C ALA A 341 1.05 0.57 14.95
N LEU A 342 1.67 -0.54 14.54
CA LEU A 342 2.39 -1.43 15.44
C LEU A 342 3.55 -0.70 16.13
N LEU A 343 4.36 0.03 15.36
CA LEU A 343 5.48 0.82 15.91
C LEU A 343 5.02 1.98 16.80
N LEU A 344 3.87 2.58 16.56
CA LEU A 344 3.23 3.54 17.45
C LEU A 344 2.99 2.91 18.83
N ARG A 345 2.29 1.76 18.87
CA ARG A 345 2.01 1.00 20.11
C ARG A 345 3.29 0.64 20.84
N ASP A 346 4.24 0.02 20.14
CA ASP A 346 5.46 -0.52 20.73
C ASP A 346 6.37 0.60 21.26
N THR A 347 6.38 1.77 20.61
CA THR A 347 7.12 2.94 21.09
C THR A 347 6.51 3.46 22.39
N LEU A 348 5.18 3.58 22.47
CA LEU A 348 4.46 4.00 23.68
C LEU A 348 4.67 2.98 24.81
N ARG A 349 4.56 1.68 24.54
CA ARG A 349 4.79 0.63 25.54
C ARG A 349 6.22 0.65 26.10
N ARG A 350 7.21 0.83 25.21
CA ARG A 350 8.63 0.82 25.60
C ARG A 350 9.03 2.02 26.43
N HIS A 351 8.54 3.21 26.09
CA HIS A 351 9.02 4.46 26.69
C HIS A 351 8.06 5.06 27.72
N GLY A 352 6.78 4.69 27.69
CA GLY A 352 5.73 5.26 28.53
C GLY A 352 5.36 6.70 28.16
N TRP A 353 4.18 7.13 28.58
CA TRP A 353 3.61 8.44 28.23
C TRP A 353 4.41 9.65 28.72
N ALA A 354 5.15 9.49 29.84
CA ALA A 354 5.94 10.55 30.44
C ALA A 354 7.34 10.73 29.84
N ALA A 355 7.73 9.91 28.86
CA ALA A 355 9.08 9.94 28.31
C ALA A 355 9.37 11.27 27.59
N PRO A 356 10.50 11.94 27.89
CA PRO A 356 10.91 13.12 27.17
C PRO A 356 11.07 12.84 25.68
N GLY A 357 10.50 13.70 24.84
CA GLY A 357 10.58 13.56 23.39
C GLY A 357 9.80 12.38 22.80
N LEU A 358 8.85 11.78 23.53
CA LEU A 358 8.05 10.64 23.10
C LEU A 358 7.49 10.81 21.69
N SER A 359 6.83 11.93 21.39
CA SER A 359 6.22 12.19 20.08
C SER A 359 7.25 12.18 18.94
N ARG A 360 8.45 12.68 19.19
CA ARG A 360 9.57 12.60 18.23
C ARG A 360 10.05 11.15 18.04
N LEU A 361 10.13 10.35 19.13
CA LEU A 361 10.46 8.93 19.04
C LEU A 361 9.41 8.18 18.21
N ILE A 362 8.12 8.44 18.45
CA ILE A 362 7.01 7.90 17.66
C ILE A 362 7.17 8.29 16.18
N GLN A 363 7.33 9.60 15.88
CA GLN A 363 7.43 10.07 14.51
C GLN A 363 8.62 9.44 13.77
N LYS A 364 9.76 9.28 14.42
CA LYS A 364 10.93 8.56 13.86
C LYS A 364 10.64 7.07 13.65
N ALA A 365 9.95 6.42 14.58
CA ALA A 365 9.65 4.99 14.47
C ALA A 365 8.70 4.72 13.30
N VAL A 366 7.58 5.45 13.20
CA VAL A 366 6.57 5.26 12.15
C VAL A 366 7.07 5.65 10.75
N SER A 367 8.10 6.51 10.67
CA SER A 367 8.73 6.89 9.41
C SER A 367 9.64 5.80 8.81
N ARG A 368 9.99 4.75 9.57
CA ARG A 368 10.87 3.66 9.07
C ARG A 368 10.22 2.82 7.97
N PRO A 369 9.03 2.20 8.17
CA PRO A 369 8.36 1.46 7.10
C PRO A 369 7.97 2.37 5.93
N VAL A 370 7.63 3.63 6.21
CA VAL A 370 7.39 4.65 5.18
C VAL A 370 8.61 4.86 4.30
N GLY A 371 9.82 4.95 4.90
CA GLY A 371 11.07 5.11 4.15
C GLY A 371 11.35 3.96 3.20
N ALA A 372 11.17 2.71 3.67
CA ALA A 372 11.36 1.53 2.84
C ALA A 372 10.40 1.49 1.64
N ALA A 373 9.11 1.73 1.88
CA ALA A 373 8.11 1.76 0.81
C ALA A 373 8.31 2.95 -0.15
N TRP A 374 8.74 4.11 0.38
CA TRP A 374 9.08 5.29 -0.42
C TRP A 374 10.20 4.99 -1.42
N ASP A 375 11.29 4.38 -0.96
CA ASP A 375 12.44 4.06 -1.83
C ASP A 375 12.05 3.05 -2.92
N LEU A 376 11.16 2.08 -2.62
CA LEU A 376 10.61 1.16 -3.62
C LEU A 376 9.73 1.90 -4.65
N ALA A 377 8.86 2.80 -4.19
CA ALA A 377 7.91 3.51 -5.05
C ALA A 377 8.62 4.49 -5.98
N ILE A 378 9.55 5.32 -5.47
CA ILE A 378 10.22 6.32 -6.31
C ILE A 378 11.33 5.72 -7.19
N GLY A 379 11.90 4.57 -6.82
CA GLY A 379 13.04 3.97 -7.50
C GLY A 379 12.80 3.65 -8.99
N GLN A 380 11.55 3.54 -9.41
CA GLN A 380 11.16 3.42 -10.81
C GLN A 380 10.62 4.74 -11.37
N ASP A 381 9.79 5.43 -10.57
CA ASP A 381 9.02 6.59 -11.03
C ASP A 381 9.91 7.79 -11.41
N VAL A 382 11.06 7.98 -10.75
CA VAL A 382 12.00 9.09 -11.04
C VAL A 382 12.61 9.04 -12.45
N PHE A 383 12.53 7.89 -13.14
CA PHE A 383 13.09 7.72 -14.46
C PHE A 383 12.13 8.14 -15.59
N TYR A 384 10.85 8.35 -15.30
CA TYR A 384 9.90 8.80 -16.30
C TYR A 384 10.04 10.31 -16.55
N PRO A 385 9.91 10.77 -17.79
CA PRO A 385 10.05 12.18 -18.15
C PRO A 385 9.11 13.08 -17.33
N GLY A 386 9.65 14.15 -16.75
CA GLY A 386 8.89 15.11 -15.95
C GLY A 386 8.42 14.59 -14.58
N ALA A 387 8.94 13.46 -14.10
CA ALA A 387 8.60 12.95 -12.77
C ALA A 387 9.21 13.78 -11.63
N THR A 388 10.36 14.39 -11.87
CA THR A 388 11.01 15.37 -10.99
C THR A 388 11.66 16.46 -11.83
N GLU A 389 11.90 17.64 -11.28
CA GLU A 389 12.55 18.75 -11.98
C GLU A 389 14.00 18.41 -12.39
N GLN A 390 14.71 17.69 -11.54
CA GLN A 390 16.16 17.41 -11.71
C GLN A 390 16.45 16.07 -12.39
N GLY A 391 15.40 15.23 -12.61
CA GLY A 391 15.55 13.86 -13.10
C GLY A 391 16.28 12.94 -12.11
N PRO A 392 16.65 11.70 -12.54
CA PRO A 392 17.30 10.73 -11.69
C PRO A 392 18.75 11.10 -11.41
N THR A 393 19.17 11.03 -10.14
CA THR A 393 20.55 11.24 -9.70
C THR A 393 21.47 10.09 -10.10
N LEU A 394 22.79 10.26 -9.97
CA LEU A 394 23.76 9.17 -10.16
C LEU A 394 23.48 8.00 -9.19
N ARG A 395 23.14 8.31 -7.94
CA ARG A 395 22.76 7.31 -6.95
C ARG A 395 21.53 6.51 -7.41
N ASP A 396 20.48 7.18 -7.91
CA ASP A 396 19.28 6.52 -8.40
C ASP A 396 19.63 5.56 -9.56
N ARG A 397 20.50 5.97 -10.49
CA ARG A 397 20.96 5.14 -11.60
C ARG A 397 21.73 3.90 -11.13
N LEU A 398 22.65 4.05 -10.18
CA LEU A 398 23.46 2.92 -9.65
C LEU A 398 22.57 1.93 -8.86
N VAL A 399 21.71 2.43 -7.97
CA VAL A 399 20.78 1.58 -7.20
C VAL A 399 19.86 0.83 -8.14
N THR A 400 19.30 1.50 -9.13
CA THR A 400 18.37 0.89 -10.07
C THR A 400 19.06 -0.13 -10.97
N ALA A 401 20.28 0.12 -11.43
CA ALA A 401 21.06 -0.86 -12.18
C ALA A 401 21.31 -2.14 -11.37
N TYR A 402 21.61 -2.00 -10.08
CA TYR A 402 21.76 -3.13 -9.17
C TYR A 402 20.44 -3.89 -8.95
N VAL A 403 19.33 -3.16 -8.70
CA VAL A 403 17.99 -3.76 -8.58
C VAL A 403 17.59 -4.50 -9.85
N ASP A 404 17.82 -3.93 -11.02
CA ASP A 404 17.56 -4.59 -12.31
C ASP A 404 18.36 -5.89 -12.45
N ARG A 405 19.61 -5.90 -11.98
CA ARG A 405 20.44 -7.10 -11.99
C ARG A 405 19.89 -8.17 -11.03
N LEU A 406 19.41 -7.77 -9.86
CA LEU A 406 18.74 -8.66 -8.91
C LEU A 406 17.43 -9.21 -9.49
N MET A 407 16.60 -8.38 -10.11
CA MET A 407 15.35 -8.80 -10.75
C MET A 407 15.61 -9.80 -11.88
N TYR A 408 16.63 -9.55 -12.71
CA TYR A 408 17.06 -10.51 -13.73
C TYR A 408 17.51 -11.83 -13.09
N THR A 409 18.34 -11.79 -12.07
CA THR A 409 18.81 -12.99 -11.37
C THR A 409 17.65 -13.77 -10.76
N ALA A 410 16.66 -13.08 -10.20
CA ALA A 410 15.48 -13.66 -9.54
C ALA A 410 14.58 -14.44 -10.52
N THR A 411 14.58 -14.12 -11.83
CA THR A 411 13.79 -14.88 -12.81
C THR A 411 14.19 -16.35 -12.88
N GLY A 412 15.47 -16.69 -12.65
CA GLY A 412 16.02 -18.03 -12.73
C GLY A 412 16.72 -18.51 -11.44
N ASN A 413 16.68 -17.78 -10.34
CA ASN A 413 17.30 -18.14 -9.06
C ASN A 413 16.35 -17.94 -7.90
N GLY A 414 15.80 -19.05 -7.36
CA GLY A 414 14.78 -19.03 -6.30
C GLY A 414 15.27 -18.42 -4.97
N ARG A 415 16.58 -18.52 -4.65
CA ARG A 415 17.14 -17.85 -3.47
C ARG A 415 17.04 -16.33 -3.61
N ILE A 416 17.38 -15.80 -4.77
CA ILE A 416 17.33 -14.36 -5.02
C ILE A 416 15.88 -13.90 -5.16
N ALA A 417 15.01 -14.67 -5.81
CA ALA A 417 13.56 -14.39 -5.83
C ALA A 417 13.01 -14.22 -4.42
N ARG A 418 13.34 -15.15 -3.50
CA ARG A 418 12.93 -15.04 -2.10
C ARG A 418 13.48 -13.78 -1.42
N ARG A 419 14.76 -13.41 -1.65
CA ARG A 419 15.36 -12.21 -1.06
C ARG A 419 14.74 -10.91 -1.58
N VAL A 420 14.41 -10.86 -2.85
CA VAL A 420 13.65 -9.75 -3.44
C VAL A 420 12.27 -9.69 -2.80
N THR A 421 11.59 -10.83 -2.65
CA THR A 421 10.27 -10.89 -2.03
C THR A 421 10.31 -10.50 -0.54
N ASP A 422 11.37 -10.83 0.22
CA ASP A 422 11.59 -10.34 1.61
C ASP A 422 11.44 -8.80 1.69
N VAL A 423 11.97 -8.07 0.69
CA VAL A 423 11.97 -6.60 0.66
C VAL A 423 10.66 -6.06 0.08
N THR A 424 10.16 -6.62 -1.02
CA THR A 424 8.92 -6.14 -1.64
C THR A 424 7.68 -6.41 -0.79
N SER A 425 7.70 -7.47 0.04
CA SER A 425 6.63 -7.74 1.02
C SER A 425 6.78 -6.96 2.33
N LEU A 426 7.80 -6.11 2.45
CA LEU A 426 8.13 -5.33 3.66
C LEU A 426 8.36 -6.20 4.91
N GLU A 427 8.85 -7.43 4.72
CA GLU A 427 9.25 -8.31 5.84
C GLU A 427 10.66 -8.00 6.33
N ARG A 428 11.52 -7.56 5.42
CA ARG A 428 12.90 -7.17 5.71
C ARG A 428 13.29 -5.88 5.02
N GLY A 429 14.19 -5.14 5.62
CA GLY A 429 14.78 -3.95 5.01
C GLY A 429 15.68 -4.29 3.81
N ALA A 430 15.88 -3.33 2.90
CA ALA A 430 16.67 -3.48 1.68
C ALA A 430 18.15 -3.92 1.93
N GLY A 431 18.67 -3.76 3.14
CA GLY A 431 20.02 -4.22 3.51
C GLY A 431 20.28 -5.71 3.28
N VAL A 432 19.23 -6.56 3.29
CA VAL A 432 19.38 -7.99 3.00
C VAL A 432 19.81 -8.26 1.56
N LEU A 433 19.55 -7.33 0.65
CA LEU A 433 19.95 -7.40 -0.75
C LEU A 433 21.44 -7.05 -0.95
N LEU A 434 22.08 -6.42 0.03
CA LEU A 434 23.49 -6.02 0.01
C LEU A 434 24.41 -7.02 0.73
N THR A 435 23.89 -8.19 1.12
CA THR A 435 24.73 -9.23 1.73
C THR A 435 25.69 -9.82 0.70
N PRO A 436 26.92 -10.21 1.09
CA PRO A 436 27.92 -10.74 0.13
C PRO A 436 27.40 -11.89 -0.73
N SER A 437 26.64 -12.82 -0.14
CA SER A 437 26.06 -13.95 -0.87
C SER A 437 25.04 -13.53 -1.95
N VAL A 438 24.27 -12.47 -1.71
CA VAL A 438 23.33 -11.92 -2.68
C VAL A 438 24.07 -11.15 -3.77
N MET A 439 25.10 -10.39 -3.40
CA MET A 439 25.93 -9.65 -4.38
C MET A 439 26.65 -10.61 -5.36
N VAL A 440 27.24 -11.69 -4.83
CA VAL A 440 27.85 -12.73 -5.66
C VAL A 440 26.81 -13.40 -6.58
N ALA A 441 25.65 -13.77 -6.05
CA ALA A 441 24.59 -14.35 -6.84
C ALA A 441 24.07 -13.39 -7.94
N ALA A 442 23.98 -12.09 -7.63
CA ALA A 442 23.62 -11.07 -8.61
C ALA A 442 24.67 -10.96 -9.73
N ALA A 443 25.98 -11.04 -9.40
CA ALA A 443 27.05 -11.05 -10.38
C ALA A 443 27.00 -12.28 -11.30
N VAL A 444 26.76 -13.47 -10.74
CA VAL A 444 26.59 -14.72 -11.50
C VAL A 444 25.35 -14.67 -12.40
N GLY A 445 24.21 -14.20 -11.89
CA GLY A 445 22.96 -14.12 -12.63
C GLY A 445 22.02 -15.32 -12.41
N PRO A 446 21.00 -15.50 -13.29
CA PRO A 446 20.03 -16.59 -13.16
C PRO A 446 20.71 -17.96 -13.38
N LEU A 447 20.31 -18.95 -12.56
CA LEU A 447 20.79 -20.34 -12.66
C LEU A 447 19.97 -21.21 -13.63
N ARG A 448 18.84 -20.70 -14.10
CA ARG A 448 17.93 -21.33 -15.06
C ARG A 448 17.65 -20.38 -16.20
N PRO A 449 17.42 -20.86 -17.43
CA PRO A 449 17.15 -20.01 -18.59
C PRO A 449 15.85 -19.21 -18.41
N ALA A 450 15.71 -18.09 -19.12
CA ALA A 450 14.48 -17.32 -19.12
C ALA A 450 13.27 -18.16 -19.57
N LEU A 451 12.09 -17.82 -19.07
CA LEU A 451 10.85 -18.41 -19.55
C LEU A 451 10.41 -17.68 -20.84
N SER A 452 9.93 -18.46 -21.82
CA SER A 452 9.41 -17.94 -23.09
C SER A 452 8.02 -17.33 -23.01
N GLY A 453 7.27 -17.61 -21.93
CA GLY A 453 5.89 -17.15 -21.75
C GLY A 453 5.45 -17.20 -20.28
N PRO A 454 4.20 -16.80 -20.02
CA PRO A 454 3.64 -16.79 -18.66
C PRO A 454 3.63 -18.20 -18.07
N PRO A 455 4.10 -18.37 -16.82
CA PRO A 455 4.16 -19.66 -16.15
C PRO A 455 2.80 -20.10 -15.58
N LEU A 456 1.74 -20.01 -16.38
CA LEU A 456 0.45 -20.62 -16.08
C LEU A 456 0.54 -22.12 -16.24
N THR A 457 0.01 -22.89 -15.29
CA THR A 457 -0.12 -24.34 -15.40
C THR A 457 -1.13 -24.74 -16.49
N ALA A 458 -1.11 -25.99 -16.91
CA ALA A 458 -2.10 -26.48 -17.88
C ALA A 458 -3.54 -26.37 -17.31
N GLU A 459 -3.70 -26.65 -16.02
CA GLU A 459 -5.00 -26.54 -15.31
C GLU A 459 -5.49 -25.10 -15.27
N GLU A 460 -4.62 -24.14 -14.92
CA GLU A 460 -4.96 -22.71 -14.90
C GLU A 460 -5.34 -22.19 -16.29
N ARG A 461 -4.59 -22.58 -17.34
CA ARG A 461 -4.95 -22.24 -18.72
C ARG A 461 -6.31 -22.80 -19.08
N LYS A 462 -6.56 -24.07 -18.78
CA LYS A 462 -7.85 -24.71 -19.03
C LYS A 462 -8.98 -24.02 -18.24
N ALA A 463 -8.78 -23.76 -16.96
CA ALA A 463 -9.75 -23.06 -16.11
C ALA A 463 -10.11 -21.68 -16.64
N ALA A 464 -9.16 -20.97 -17.19
CA ALA A 464 -9.37 -19.67 -17.82
C ALA A 464 -9.81 -19.73 -19.30
N GLY A 465 -9.98 -20.92 -19.89
CA GLY A 465 -10.38 -21.10 -21.29
C GLY A 465 -9.27 -20.77 -22.29
N LEU A 466 -8.00 -20.86 -21.92
CA LEU A 466 -6.85 -20.55 -22.76
C LEU A 466 -6.23 -21.79 -23.45
N ASP A 467 -6.99 -22.84 -23.69
CA ASP A 467 -6.50 -24.13 -24.22
C ASP A 467 -5.85 -24.05 -25.62
N THR A 468 -6.10 -22.98 -26.37
CA THR A 468 -5.55 -22.78 -27.74
C THR A 468 -4.26 -21.95 -27.76
N TRP A 469 -3.60 -21.74 -26.64
CA TRP A 469 -2.43 -20.88 -26.49
C TRP A 469 -1.14 -21.54 -26.99
N LEU A 470 -1.02 -21.75 -28.30
CA LEU A 470 0.13 -22.38 -28.95
C LEU A 470 0.83 -21.45 -29.95
N ARG A 471 0.77 -20.14 -29.82
CA ARG A 471 1.68 -19.26 -30.56
C ARG A 471 2.51 -18.44 -29.60
N ALA A 472 3.73 -18.94 -29.35
CA ALA A 472 4.79 -18.20 -28.70
C ALA A 472 5.03 -16.88 -29.47
N VAL A 473 4.70 -15.75 -28.89
CA VAL A 473 5.37 -14.52 -29.26
C VAL A 473 6.75 -14.60 -28.61
N VAL A 474 7.73 -15.09 -29.35
CA VAL A 474 9.14 -15.07 -28.96
C VAL A 474 9.55 -13.61 -28.99
N PRO A 475 9.91 -12.97 -27.87
CA PRO A 475 10.58 -11.69 -27.94
C PRO A 475 11.93 -11.91 -28.58
N PRO A 476 12.41 -10.96 -29.41
CA PRO A 476 13.74 -11.11 -30.05
C PRO A 476 14.82 -11.27 -28.98
N PRO A 477 15.90 -12.03 -29.28
CA PRO A 477 16.99 -12.20 -28.34
C PRO A 477 17.58 -10.83 -28.01
N VAL A 478 17.68 -10.55 -26.73
CA VAL A 478 18.27 -9.31 -26.18
C VAL A 478 19.79 -9.41 -26.40
N PRO A 479 20.43 -8.43 -27.09
CA PRO A 479 21.87 -8.37 -27.23
C PRO A 479 22.61 -8.14 -25.90
#